data_9972e832f528e603b0cb075571bb0633
#
_entry.id   9972e832f528e603b0cb075571bb0633
#
_cell.length_a   1.000
_cell.length_b   1.000
_cell.length_c   1.000
_cell.angle_alpha   90.00
_cell.angle_beta   90.00
_cell.angle_gamma   90.00
#
_symmetry.space_group_name_H-M   'P 1'
#
loop_
_entity.id
_entity.type
_entity.pdbx_description
1 polymer ?
#
loop_
_entity_poly.entity_id
_entity_poly.type
_entity_poly.pdbx_seq_one_letter_code
_entity_poly.pdbx_strand_id
1 'polypeptide(L)'
;MRLPIEKRHVWEAYQAVRLNDGTHGADMEDWVAFDRRRYHNLFRIWNRVSSGAYFPKPVRRVFLRKDDGGERPLGIPCIRDRIVQEVLRGVLEPYLEPHFHDSSFAYRPGRNAHQGIAQCRTNTDYYSWCIDLDIRGYFDNIPHDKLMQAVVHFC
;
A
#
# COMPACT_ATOMS: atom_id res chain seq x y z
N MET A 1 -7.70 -22.49 -8.59
CA MET A 1 -8.44 -21.93 -7.45
C MET A 1 -8.78 -20.48 -7.79
N ARG A 2 -9.99 -19.99 -7.54
CA ARG A 2 -10.39 -18.61 -7.83
C ARG A 2 -10.41 -17.84 -6.52
N LEU A 3 -9.70 -16.71 -6.47
CA LEU A 3 -9.70 -15.87 -5.26
C LEU A 3 -11.06 -15.18 -5.09
N PRO A 4 -11.55 -14.95 -3.86
CA PRO A 4 -12.86 -14.35 -3.58
C PRO A 4 -12.86 -12.83 -3.83
N ILE A 5 -12.35 -12.41 -4.98
CA ILE A 5 -12.27 -11.00 -5.39
C ILE A 5 -13.42 -10.69 -6.35
N GLU A 6 -14.34 -9.86 -5.92
CA GLU A 6 -15.46 -9.41 -6.71
C GLU A 6 -15.09 -8.21 -7.62
N LYS A 7 -15.86 -8.01 -8.69
CA LYS A 7 -15.69 -6.83 -9.56
C LYS A 7 -15.86 -5.51 -8.80
N ARG A 8 -16.71 -5.51 -7.76
CA ARG A 8 -16.94 -4.36 -6.88
C ARG A 8 -15.66 -3.92 -6.19
N HIS A 9 -14.86 -4.84 -5.64
CA HIS A 9 -13.58 -4.51 -4.99
C HIS A 9 -12.62 -3.79 -5.94
N VAL A 10 -12.58 -4.23 -7.22
CA VAL A 10 -11.73 -3.56 -8.23
C VAL A 10 -12.26 -2.18 -8.59
N TRP A 11 -13.57 -1.99 -8.61
CA TRP A 11 -14.19 -0.68 -8.87
C TRP A 11 -13.92 0.30 -7.73
N GLU A 12 -14.11 -0.11 -6.48
CA GLU A 12 -13.85 0.70 -5.28
C GLU A 12 -12.36 1.08 -5.20
N ALA A 13 -11.47 0.12 -5.44
CA ALA A 13 -10.02 0.36 -5.50
C ALA A 13 -9.65 1.35 -6.61
N TYR A 14 -10.25 1.22 -7.80
CA TYR A 14 -10.03 2.19 -8.88
C TYR A 14 -10.43 3.60 -8.44
N GLN A 15 -11.61 3.75 -7.82
CA GLN A 15 -12.09 5.06 -7.35
C GLN A 15 -11.13 5.67 -6.33
N ALA A 16 -10.68 4.90 -5.34
CA ALA A 16 -9.75 5.35 -4.32
C ALA A 16 -8.40 5.79 -4.91
N VAL A 17 -7.82 4.98 -5.80
CA VAL A 17 -6.54 5.30 -6.44
C VAL A 17 -6.67 6.47 -7.40
N ARG A 18 -7.81 6.60 -8.10
CA ARG A 18 -8.08 7.69 -9.03
C ARG A 18 -8.18 9.05 -8.34
N LEU A 19 -8.73 9.09 -7.12
CA LEU A 19 -8.80 10.32 -6.31
C LEU A 19 -7.41 10.86 -5.95
N ASN A 20 -6.44 9.99 -5.73
CA ASN A 20 -5.06 10.37 -5.43
C ASN A 20 -4.28 10.83 -6.67
N ASP A 21 -4.86 10.65 -7.86
CA ASP A 21 -4.24 10.96 -9.16
C ASP A 21 -2.82 10.36 -9.29
N GLY A 22 -1.83 11.16 -9.53
CA GLY A 22 -0.44 10.73 -9.61
C GLY A 22 0.00 10.36 -11.03
N THR A 23 1.31 10.35 -11.22
CA THR A 23 1.95 10.17 -12.52
C THR A 23 1.92 8.71 -12.99
N HIS A 24 2.18 8.48 -14.29
CA HIS A 24 2.31 7.15 -14.90
C HIS A 24 3.48 6.32 -14.35
N GLY A 25 3.38 5.02 -14.43
CA GLY A 25 4.46 4.06 -14.13
C GLY A 25 5.43 3.86 -15.29
N ALA A 26 6.07 2.70 -15.33
CA ALA A 26 7.03 2.32 -16.38
C ALA A 26 6.37 2.08 -17.75
N ASP A 27 5.06 1.83 -17.79
CA ASP A 27 4.29 1.62 -19.03
C ASP A 27 3.84 2.91 -19.70
N MET A 28 4.12 4.07 -19.12
CA MET A 28 3.76 5.39 -19.62
C MET A 28 2.25 5.61 -19.81
N GLU A 29 1.39 4.67 -19.31
CA GLU A 29 -0.06 4.81 -19.35
C GLU A 29 -0.50 5.84 -18.29
N ASP A 30 -1.04 6.97 -18.72
CA ASP A 30 -1.63 7.99 -17.85
C ASP A 30 -3.12 7.69 -17.59
N TRP A 31 -3.73 8.49 -16.69
CA TRP A 31 -5.13 8.34 -16.36
C TRP A 31 -6.07 8.59 -17.52
N VAL A 32 -5.73 9.49 -18.45
CA VAL A 32 -6.55 9.78 -19.62
C VAL A 32 -6.60 8.57 -20.55
N ALA A 33 -5.45 7.95 -20.80
CA ALA A 33 -5.35 6.74 -21.61
C ALA A 33 -6.05 5.54 -20.94
N PHE A 34 -5.87 5.38 -19.62
CA PHE A 34 -6.52 4.32 -18.85
C PHE A 34 -8.06 4.46 -18.88
N ASP A 35 -8.59 5.66 -18.65
CA ASP A 35 -10.01 5.94 -18.54
C ASP A 35 -10.75 5.80 -19.88
N ARG A 36 -10.09 6.00 -21.02
CA ARG A 36 -10.68 5.75 -22.36
C ARG A 36 -11.19 4.32 -22.51
N ARG A 37 -10.57 3.35 -21.85
CA ARG A 37 -10.94 1.94 -21.86
C ARG A 37 -11.21 1.38 -20.47
N ARG A 38 -11.68 2.24 -19.55
CA ARG A 38 -11.82 1.96 -18.11
C ARG A 38 -12.44 0.59 -17.83
N TYR A 39 -13.64 0.34 -18.32
CA TYR A 39 -14.37 -0.91 -18.04
C TYR A 39 -13.63 -2.14 -18.54
N HIS A 40 -13.03 -2.07 -19.71
CA HIS A 40 -12.20 -3.15 -20.24
C HIS A 40 -10.95 -3.37 -19.37
N ASN A 41 -10.27 -2.30 -18.97
CA ASN A 41 -9.09 -2.37 -18.13
C ASN A 41 -9.41 -2.96 -16.75
N LEU A 42 -10.48 -2.50 -16.10
CA LEU A 42 -10.91 -3.03 -14.81
C LEU A 42 -11.37 -4.48 -14.89
N PHE A 43 -12.07 -4.89 -15.96
CA PHE A 43 -12.42 -6.27 -16.18
C PHE A 43 -11.18 -7.17 -16.31
N ARG A 44 -10.15 -6.74 -17.04
CA ARG A 44 -8.89 -7.47 -17.18
C ARG A 44 -8.14 -7.58 -15.85
N ILE A 45 -8.12 -6.51 -15.05
CA ILE A 45 -7.54 -6.55 -13.70
C ILE A 45 -8.28 -7.60 -12.87
N TRP A 46 -9.60 -7.48 -12.75
CA TRP A 46 -10.41 -8.41 -11.99
C TRP A 46 -10.18 -9.86 -12.42
N ASN A 47 -10.23 -10.15 -13.70
CA ASN A 47 -10.09 -11.51 -14.22
C ASN A 47 -8.72 -12.11 -13.88
N ARG A 48 -7.64 -11.33 -14.01
CA ARG A 48 -6.28 -11.81 -13.71
C ARG A 48 -6.04 -11.95 -12.21
N VAL A 49 -6.52 -11.01 -11.40
CA VAL A 49 -6.35 -11.07 -9.94
C VAL A 49 -7.17 -12.23 -9.38
N SER A 50 -8.44 -12.37 -9.76
CA SER A 50 -9.31 -13.43 -9.26
C SER A 50 -8.87 -14.85 -9.70
N SER A 51 -8.20 -14.97 -10.84
CA SER A 51 -7.62 -16.24 -11.33
C SER A 51 -6.21 -16.54 -10.80
N GLY A 52 -5.60 -15.62 -10.03
CA GLY A 52 -4.20 -15.76 -9.58
C GLY A 52 -3.16 -15.58 -10.69
N ALA A 53 -3.56 -15.11 -11.87
CA ALA A 53 -2.68 -14.91 -13.03
C ALA A 53 -2.22 -13.46 -13.22
N TYR A 54 -2.29 -12.66 -12.15
CA TYR A 54 -1.79 -11.30 -12.19
C TYR A 54 -0.28 -11.25 -11.87
N PHE A 55 0.46 -10.60 -12.77
CA PHE A 55 1.88 -10.31 -12.56
C PHE A 55 2.09 -8.80 -12.67
N PRO A 56 2.65 -8.15 -11.64
CA PRO A 56 2.92 -6.73 -11.66
C PRO A 56 4.03 -6.40 -12.65
N LYS A 57 4.00 -5.17 -13.16
CA LYS A 57 5.06 -4.63 -14.01
C LYS A 57 6.20 -4.05 -13.17
N PRO A 58 7.41 -3.89 -13.75
CA PRO A 58 8.47 -3.14 -13.10
C PRO A 58 8.03 -1.73 -12.74
N VAL A 59 8.49 -1.22 -11.60
CA VAL A 59 8.23 0.16 -11.18
C VAL A 59 9.14 1.14 -11.94
N ARG A 60 8.65 2.34 -12.22
CA ARG A 60 9.48 3.43 -12.72
C ARG A 60 10.22 4.06 -11.55
N ARG A 61 11.55 3.98 -11.55
CA ARG A 61 12.38 4.59 -10.51
C ARG A 61 12.60 6.07 -10.82
N VAL A 62 12.35 6.92 -9.83
CA VAL A 62 12.70 8.34 -9.82
C VAL A 62 13.48 8.65 -8.55
N PHE A 63 14.35 9.66 -8.60
CA PHE A 63 15.13 10.08 -7.44
C PHE A 63 14.56 11.40 -6.91
N LEU A 64 14.26 11.42 -5.62
CA LEU A 64 13.81 12.62 -4.92
C LEU A 64 14.96 13.16 -4.08
N ARG A 65 15.19 14.47 -4.17
CA ARG A 65 16.17 15.15 -3.31
C ARG A 65 15.66 15.17 -1.86
N LYS A 66 16.56 14.91 -0.93
CA LYS A 66 16.33 15.09 0.49
C LYS A 66 16.79 16.46 0.93
N ASP A 67 16.30 16.92 2.08
CA ASP A 67 16.71 18.21 2.68
C ASP A 67 18.18 18.24 3.06
N ASP A 68 18.78 17.08 3.34
CA ASP A 68 20.20 16.90 3.64
C ASP A 68 21.12 16.89 2.39
N GLY A 69 20.54 17.14 1.19
CA GLY A 69 21.26 17.12 -0.10
C GLY A 69 21.45 15.74 -0.70
N GLY A 70 21.06 14.67 -0.02
CA GLY A 70 21.07 13.31 -0.53
C GLY A 70 19.92 13.05 -1.51
N GLU A 71 19.92 11.86 -2.13
CA GLU A 71 18.83 11.38 -2.98
C GLU A 71 18.19 10.14 -2.37
N ARG A 72 16.87 10.00 -2.53
CA ARG A 72 16.19 8.76 -2.22
C ARG A 72 15.46 8.23 -3.46
N PRO A 73 15.64 6.96 -3.80
CA PRO A 73 14.89 6.35 -4.89
C PRO A 73 13.42 6.18 -4.49
N LEU A 74 12.52 6.50 -5.42
CA LEU A 74 11.09 6.24 -5.31
C LEU A 74 10.66 5.37 -6.49
N GLY A 75 10.01 4.25 -6.21
CA GLY A 75 9.41 3.38 -7.22
C GLY A 75 7.96 3.79 -7.49
N ILE A 76 7.64 4.14 -8.73
CA ILE A 76 6.28 4.49 -9.14
C ILE A 76 5.66 3.30 -9.88
N PRO A 77 4.69 2.59 -9.28
CA PRO A 77 4.00 1.48 -9.94
C PRO A 77 3.10 1.98 -11.09
N CYS A 78 2.80 1.11 -12.04
CA CYS A 78 1.81 1.38 -13.07
C CYS A 78 0.41 1.56 -12.45
N ILE A 79 -0.49 2.26 -13.12
CA ILE A 79 -1.86 2.51 -12.64
C ILE A 79 -2.56 1.20 -12.28
N ARG A 80 -2.41 0.16 -13.11
CA ARG A 80 -3.00 -1.16 -12.88
C ARG A 80 -2.48 -1.82 -11.61
N ASP A 81 -1.19 -1.71 -11.35
CA ASP A 81 -0.55 -2.27 -10.16
C ASP A 81 -1.01 -1.55 -8.89
N ARG A 82 -1.17 -0.22 -8.94
CA ARG A 82 -1.74 0.56 -7.82
C ARG A 82 -3.17 0.12 -7.48
N ILE A 83 -4.01 -0.11 -8.51
CA ILE A 83 -5.38 -0.61 -8.31
C ILE A 83 -5.35 -2.00 -7.67
N VAL A 84 -4.46 -2.90 -8.13
CA VAL A 84 -4.32 -4.24 -7.52
C VAL A 84 -3.81 -4.17 -6.09
N GLN A 85 -2.84 -3.31 -5.80
CA GLN A 85 -2.36 -3.09 -4.43
C GLN A 85 -3.50 -2.64 -3.51
N GLU A 86 -4.35 -1.73 -3.98
CA GLU A 86 -5.51 -1.25 -3.23
C GLU A 86 -6.58 -2.35 -3.04
N VAL A 87 -6.82 -3.19 -4.05
CA VAL A 87 -7.69 -4.39 -3.90
C VAL A 87 -7.14 -5.32 -2.83
N LEU A 88 -5.83 -5.61 -2.87
CA LEU A 88 -5.21 -6.50 -1.88
C LEU A 88 -5.25 -5.88 -0.48
N ARG A 89 -5.00 -4.57 -0.35
CA ARG A 89 -5.14 -3.85 0.91
C ARG A 89 -6.54 -4.04 1.49
N GLY A 90 -7.58 -3.78 0.69
CA GLY A 90 -8.97 -3.89 1.14
C GLY A 90 -9.40 -5.31 1.52
N VAL A 91 -8.76 -6.33 0.92
CA VAL A 91 -9.01 -7.74 1.29
C VAL A 91 -8.27 -8.14 2.56
N LEU A 92 -7.03 -7.69 2.74
CA LEU A 92 -6.18 -8.09 3.87
C LEU A 92 -6.45 -7.29 5.15
N GLU A 93 -6.78 -6.00 5.01
CA GLU A 93 -6.95 -5.07 6.13
C GLU A 93 -7.93 -5.57 7.20
N PRO A 94 -9.13 -6.11 6.88
CA PRO A 94 -10.05 -6.60 7.90
C PRO A 94 -9.51 -7.76 8.74
N TYR A 95 -8.60 -8.55 8.19
CA TYR A 95 -7.95 -9.65 8.90
C TYR A 95 -6.79 -9.20 9.76
N LEU A 96 -6.04 -8.18 9.31
CA LEU A 96 -4.83 -7.73 9.97
C LEU A 96 -5.10 -6.67 11.04
N GLU A 97 -6.08 -5.78 10.82
CA GLU A 97 -6.37 -4.65 11.68
C GLU A 97 -6.61 -5.03 13.16
N PRO A 98 -7.32 -6.13 13.50
CA PRO A 98 -7.52 -6.53 14.89
C PRO A 98 -6.24 -6.96 15.62
N HIS A 99 -5.17 -7.27 14.91
CA HIS A 99 -3.90 -7.73 15.49
C HIS A 99 -2.89 -6.61 15.76
N PHE A 100 -3.15 -5.41 15.25
CA PHE A 100 -2.26 -4.28 15.50
C PHE A 100 -2.40 -3.74 16.91
N HIS A 101 -1.26 -3.42 17.52
CA HIS A 101 -1.23 -2.81 18.85
C HIS A 101 -1.93 -1.46 18.86
N ASP A 102 -2.58 -1.09 19.98
CA ASP A 102 -3.32 0.16 20.12
C ASP A 102 -2.47 1.42 19.92
N SER A 103 -1.19 1.36 20.25
CA SER A 103 -0.23 2.45 20.02
C SER A 103 0.36 2.49 18.60
N SER A 104 -0.14 1.69 17.66
CA SER A 104 0.21 1.77 16.24
C SER A 104 -0.75 2.75 15.54
N PHE A 105 -0.24 3.84 14.97
CA PHE A 105 -1.07 4.92 14.41
C PHE A 105 -0.91 5.11 12.90
N ALA A 106 0.21 4.69 12.32
CA ALA A 106 0.50 4.92 10.91
C ALA A 106 -0.25 3.94 9.99
N TYR A 107 -0.78 4.46 8.88
CA TYR A 107 -1.42 3.70 7.80
C TYR A 107 -2.59 2.81 8.22
N ARG A 108 -3.29 3.14 9.29
CA ARG A 108 -4.45 2.42 9.82
C ARG A 108 -5.73 3.23 9.64
N PRO A 109 -6.89 2.58 9.38
CA PRO A 109 -8.17 3.26 9.30
C PRO A 109 -8.54 3.90 10.64
N GLY A 110 -9.04 5.14 10.61
CA GLY A 110 -9.45 5.86 11.82
C GLY A 110 -8.30 6.30 12.75
N ARG A 111 -7.04 6.04 12.38
CA ARG A 111 -5.84 6.47 13.12
C ARG A 111 -5.11 7.58 12.38
N ASN A 112 -4.41 8.44 13.11
CA ASN A 112 -3.64 9.55 12.54
C ASN A 112 -2.46 9.96 13.41
N ALA A 113 -1.57 10.79 12.84
CA ALA A 113 -0.37 11.25 13.52
C ALA A 113 -0.67 12.10 14.79
N HIS A 114 -1.76 12.88 14.80
CA HIS A 114 -2.12 13.68 15.97
C HIS A 114 -2.49 12.81 17.17
N GLN A 115 -3.15 11.68 16.96
CA GLN A 115 -3.43 10.70 18.02
C GLN A 115 -2.13 10.10 18.56
N GLY A 116 -1.16 9.78 17.67
CA GLY A 116 0.16 9.31 18.09
C GLY A 116 0.91 10.32 18.93
N ILE A 117 0.92 11.59 18.52
CA ILE A 117 1.54 12.70 19.30
C ILE A 117 0.85 12.85 20.65
N ALA A 118 -0.48 12.80 20.71
CA ALA A 118 -1.23 12.88 21.97
C ALA A 118 -0.86 11.73 22.92
N GLN A 119 -0.74 10.51 22.39
CA GLN A 119 -0.30 9.35 23.19
C GLN A 119 1.14 9.52 23.70
N CYS A 120 2.06 10.01 22.87
CA CYS A 120 3.42 10.29 23.29
C CYS A 120 3.44 11.33 24.41
N ARG A 121 2.67 12.42 24.29
CA ARG A 121 2.56 13.44 25.33
C ARG A 121 2.08 12.86 26.66
N THR A 122 1.03 12.06 26.63
CA THR A 122 0.53 11.38 27.83
C THR A 122 1.60 10.48 28.45
N ASN A 123 2.35 9.73 27.63
CA ASN A 123 3.39 8.84 28.15
C ASN A 123 4.56 9.60 28.77
N THR A 124 4.91 10.79 28.29
CA THR A 124 5.99 11.62 28.87
C THR A 124 5.68 12.13 30.30
N ASP A 125 4.41 12.16 30.69
CA ASP A 125 4.01 12.48 32.06
C ASP A 125 4.34 11.33 33.06
N TYR A 126 4.49 10.11 32.54
CA TYR A 126 4.74 8.90 33.37
C TYR A 126 6.17 8.36 33.24
N TYR A 127 6.82 8.55 32.08
CA TYR A 127 8.13 7.97 31.78
C TYR A 127 9.19 9.05 31.58
N SER A 128 10.30 8.94 32.28
CA SER A 128 11.42 9.89 32.19
C SER A 128 12.38 9.61 31.04
N TRP A 129 12.22 8.47 30.36
CA TRP A 129 13.10 8.02 29.26
C TRP A 129 12.28 7.76 28.01
N CYS A 130 12.86 8.12 26.87
CA CYS A 130 12.32 7.79 25.54
C CYS A 130 13.42 7.05 24.75
N ILE A 131 13.03 5.97 24.10
CA ILE A 131 13.89 5.21 23.18
C ILE A 131 13.32 5.41 21.78
N ASP A 132 14.13 5.95 20.87
CA ASP A 132 13.81 6.10 19.46
C ASP A 132 14.51 4.99 18.67
N LEU A 133 13.73 4.22 17.91
CA LEU A 133 14.19 3.09 17.11
C LEU A 133 13.63 3.20 15.68
N ASP A 134 14.52 3.08 14.69
CA ASP A 134 14.14 3.01 13.28
C ASP A 134 14.83 1.85 12.55
N ILE A 135 14.12 1.21 11.64
CA ILE A 135 14.66 0.07 10.86
C ILE A 135 15.21 0.60 9.54
N ARG A 136 16.53 0.61 9.42
CA ARG A 136 17.20 1.06 8.20
C ARG A 136 16.84 0.18 7.00
N GLY A 137 16.33 0.81 5.93
CA GLY A 137 16.02 0.12 4.68
C GLY A 137 14.98 -0.99 4.85
N TYR A 138 13.95 -0.77 5.68
CA TYR A 138 12.96 -1.77 6.07
C TYR A 138 12.39 -2.52 4.86
N PHE A 139 11.82 -1.82 3.89
CA PHE A 139 11.15 -2.45 2.74
C PHE A 139 12.09 -3.25 1.83
N ASP A 140 13.33 -2.82 1.69
CA ASP A 140 14.33 -3.50 0.86
C ASP A 140 14.86 -4.78 1.53
N ASN A 141 14.68 -4.92 2.84
CA ASN A 141 15.23 -6.02 3.65
C ASN A 141 14.15 -6.95 4.25
N ILE A 142 12.87 -6.81 3.85
CA ILE A 142 11.84 -7.75 4.31
C ILE A 142 12.09 -9.13 3.72
N PRO A 143 12.31 -10.18 4.55
CA PRO A 143 12.40 -11.54 4.06
C PRO A 143 11.04 -12.00 3.53
N HIS A 144 10.92 -12.23 2.23
CA HIS A 144 9.64 -12.54 1.57
C HIS A 144 9.03 -13.85 2.07
N ASP A 145 9.85 -14.84 2.44
CA ASP A 145 9.39 -16.09 3.04
C ASP A 145 8.68 -15.86 4.38
N LYS A 146 9.23 -14.99 5.23
CA LYS A 146 8.63 -14.58 6.51
C LYS A 146 7.34 -13.79 6.30
N LEU A 147 7.35 -12.86 5.34
CA LEU A 147 6.16 -12.10 4.98
C LEU A 147 5.03 -13.02 4.53
N MET A 148 5.32 -13.99 3.66
CA MET A 148 4.31 -14.94 3.18
C MET A 148 3.80 -15.87 4.29
N GLN A 149 4.68 -16.29 5.21
CA GLN A 149 4.26 -17.04 6.41
C GLN A 149 3.29 -16.23 7.27
N ALA A 150 3.57 -14.95 7.50
CA ALA A 150 2.69 -14.07 8.26
C ALA A 150 1.33 -13.89 7.55
N VAL A 151 1.29 -13.64 6.25
CA VAL A 151 0.03 -13.53 5.48
C VAL A 151 -0.79 -14.81 5.60
N VAL A 152 -0.18 -15.99 5.45
CA VAL A 152 -0.89 -17.27 5.57
C VAL A 152 -1.39 -17.54 7.01
N HIS A 153 -0.68 -17.02 8.02
CA HIS A 153 -1.08 -17.19 9.42
C HIS A 153 -2.30 -16.34 9.80
N PHE A 154 -2.42 -15.11 9.27
CA PHE A 154 -3.46 -14.16 9.63
C PHE A 154 -4.65 -14.13 8.65
N CYS A 155 -4.52 -14.68 7.45
CA CYS A 155 -5.54 -14.70 6.39
C CYS A 155 -5.87 -16.11 5.93
#